data_6921d58f92795dc75ad5cb8079fff2cd
#
_entry.id   6921d58f92795dc75ad5cb8079fff2cd
#
_cell.length_a   1.000
_cell.length_b   1.000
_cell.length_c   1.000
_cell.angle_alpha   90.00
_cell.angle_beta   90.00
_cell.angle_gamma   90.00
#
_symmetry.space_group_name_H-M   'P 1'
#
loop_
_entity.id
_entity.type
_entity.pdbx_description
1 polymer ?
#
loop_
_entity_poly.entity_id
_entity_poly.type
_entity_poly.pdbx_seq_one_letter_code
_entity_poly.pdbx_strand_id
1 'polypeptide(L)'
;KYHEFLARYPDLETLAEAPTDEVKATWKPLGYNIRPVRLQMIAREVQQEYGGTIPETPADLQKLKGIGKYTAAAVSCFGYNKPVPLVDTNVDRVLQRGFYGKNSSETAKDENTVWELAETLVPQDNPYDYNQALMDFGATVCTARKPLCLFCPMQTFCLAYPVST
;
A
#
# COMPACT_ATOMS: atom_id res chain seq x y z
N LYS A 1 -9.85 17.59 3.12
CA LYS A 1 -10.19 17.06 1.79
C LYS A 1 -10.85 15.69 1.82
N TYR A 2 -10.36 14.76 2.64
CA TYR A 2 -10.98 13.42 2.77
C TYR A 2 -12.49 13.51 3.09
N HIS A 3 -12.85 14.21 4.17
CA HIS A 3 -14.27 14.39 4.56
C HIS A 3 -15.10 15.14 3.51
N GLU A 4 -14.50 16.14 2.85
CA GLU A 4 -15.16 16.89 1.77
C GLU A 4 -15.46 15.98 0.55
N PHE A 5 -14.50 15.12 0.20
CA PHE A 5 -14.67 14.17 -0.90
C PHE A 5 -15.76 13.15 -0.59
N LEU A 6 -15.75 12.55 0.61
CA LEU A 6 -16.78 11.60 1.03
C LEU A 6 -18.16 12.24 1.20
N ALA A 7 -18.24 13.49 1.66
CA ALA A 7 -19.52 14.20 1.75
C ALA A 7 -20.13 14.45 0.36
N ARG A 8 -19.28 14.64 -0.66
CA ARG A 8 -19.72 14.89 -2.04
C ARG A 8 -19.99 13.59 -2.81
N TYR A 9 -19.23 12.55 -2.55
CA TYR A 9 -19.32 11.24 -3.19
C TYR A 9 -19.39 10.14 -2.11
N PRO A 10 -20.56 9.99 -1.45
CA PRO A 10 -20.67 9.08 -0.30
C PRO A 10 -20.59 7.59 -0.68
N ASP A 11 -20.87 7.27 -1.93
CA ASP A 11 -20.87 5.92 -2.47
C ASP A 11 -20.29 5.85 -3.88
N LEU A 12 -20.15 4.63 -4.39
CA LEU A 12 -19.59 4.38 -5.72
C LEU A 12 -20.50 4.88 -6.84
N GLU A 13 -21.81 4.81 -6.67
CA GLU A 13 -22.78 5.23 -7.68
C GLU A 13 -22.67 6.74 -7.90
N THR A 14 -22.75 7.52 -6.82
CA THR A 14 -22.59 8.98 -6.87
C THR A 14 -21.26 9.38 -7.51
N LEU A 15 -20.16 8.67 -7.18
CA LEU A 15 -18.86 8.95 -7.80
C LEU A 15 -18.82 8.57 -9.28
N ALA A 16 -19.41 7.44 -9.66
CA ALA A 16 -19.42 6.95 -11.04
C ALA A 16 -20.19 7.89 -11.97
N GLU A 17 -21.32 8.41 -11.50
CA GLU A 17 -22.24 9.27 -12.27
C GLU A 17 -21.78 10.73 -12.34
N ALA A 18 -21.00 11.19 -11.36
CA ALA A 18 -20.57 12.58 -11.28
C ALA A 18 -19.84 13.04 -12.58
N PRO A 19 -19.98 14.34 -12.95
CA PRO A 19 -19.16 14.91 -14.02
C PRO A 19 -17.67 14.84 -13.67
N THR A 20 -16.87 14.28 -14.58
CA THR A 20 -15.43 14.04 -14.32
C THR A 20 -14.68 15.32 -13.94
N ASP A 21 -15.05 16.47 -14.50
CA ASP A 21 -14.41 17.74 -14.18
C ASP A 21 -14.74 18.24 -12.77
N GLU A 22 -15.91 17.90 -12.23
CA GLU A 22 -16.23 18.18 -10.83
C GLU A 22 -15.41 17.30 -9.87
N VAL A 23 -15.26 16.02 -10.20
CA VAL A 23 -14.42 15.10 -9.43
C VAL A 23 -12.96 15.58 -9.40
N LYS A 24 -12.43 16.01 -10.56
CA LYS A 24 -11.09 16.62 -10.65
C LYS A 24 -10.99 17.92 -9.84
N ALA A 25 -11.98 18.80 -9.92
CA ALA A 25 -11.98 20.07 -9.19
C ALA A 25 -11.98 19.85 -7.67
N THR A 26 -12.78 18.91 -7.18
CA THR A 26 -12.82 18.53 -5.77
C THR A 26 -11.48 18.00 -5.27
N TRP A 27 -10.76 17.25 -6.11
CA TRP A 27 -9.45 16.64 -5.78
C TRP A 27 -8.27 17.60 -5.95
N LYS A 28 -8.34 18.54 -6.85
CA LYS A 28 -7.22 19.39 -7.34
C LYS A 28 -6.20 19.85 -6.30
N PRO A 29 -6.58 20.27 -5.08
CA PRO A 29 -5.62 20.70 -4.07
C PRO A 29 -4.70 19.61 -3.53
N LEU A 30 -4.99 18.33 -3.76
CA LEU A 30 -4.17 17.19 -3.30
C LEU A 30 -3.03 16.83 -4.27
N GLY A 31 -3.02 17.39 -5.46
CA GLY A 31 -2.07 17.00 -6.52
C GLY A 31 -2.37 15.63 -7.12
N TYR A 32 -1.45 15.13 -7.95
CA TYR A 32 -1.61 13.84 -8.64
C TYR A 32 -2.96 13.69 -9.34
N ASN A 33 -3.32 14.66 -10.16
CA ASN A 33 -4.65 14.87 -10.74
C ASN A 33 -5.18 13.73 -11.63
N ILE A 34 -4.39 12.70 -11.90
CA ILE A 34 -4.83 11.46 -12.55
C ILE A 34 -5.59 10.53 -11.58
N ARG A 35 -5.32 10.63 -10.26
CA ARG A 35 -5.93 9.75 -9.25
C ARG A 35 -7.47 9.84 -9.20
N PRO A 36 -8.10 11.03 -9.18
CA PRO A 36 -9.55 11.13 -9.17
C PRO A 36 -10.19 10.53 -10.43
N VAL A 37 -9.54 10.67 -11.58
CA VAL A 37 -10.02 10.06 -12.83
C VAL A 37 -9.97 8.54 -12.74
N ARG A 38 -8.86 7.98 -12.24
CA ARG A 38 -8.73 6.53 -12.03
C ARG A 38 -9.75 6.01 -11.02
N LEU A 39 -9.94 6.73 -9.91
CA LEU A 39 -10.92 6.36 -8.89
C LEU A 39 -12.34 6.32 -9.46
N GLN A 40 -12.71 7.30 -10.27
CA GLN A 40 -14.00 7.33 -10.95
C GLN A 40 -14.13 6.21 -12.01
N MET A 41 -13.06 5.92 -12.76
CA MET A 41 -13.06 4.79 -13.70
C MET A 41 -13.29 3.46 -12.98
N ILE A 42 -12.62 3.25 -11.84
CA ILE A 42 -12.82 2.07 -11.00
C ILE A 42 -14.26 2.01 -10.49
N ALA A 43 -14.81 3.12 -10.01
CA ALA A 43 -16.21 3.16 -9.56
C ALA A 43 -17.19 2.74 -10.67
N ARG A 44 -16.99 3.21 -11.90
CA ARG A 44 -17.80 2.82 -13.07
C ARG A 44 -17.65 1.34 -13.42
N GLU A 45 -16.40 0.84 -13.43
CA GLU A 45 -16.11 -0.57 -13.70
C GLU A 45 -16.74 -1.48 -12.65
N VAL A 46 -16.66 -1.12 -11.36
CA VAL A 46 -17.27 -1.88 -10.26
C VAL A 46 -18.80 -1.89 -10.38
N GLN A 47 -19.42 -0.79 -10.76
CA GLN A 47 -20.86 -0.74 -11.00
C GLN A 47 -21.27 -1.65 -12.17
N GLN A 48 -20.52 -1.65 -13.26
CA GLN A 48 -20.86 -2.39 -14.48
C GLN A 48 -20.57 -3.89 -14.39
N GLU A 49 -19.41 -4.25 -13.84
CA GLU A 49 -18.90 -5.63 -13.91
C GLU A 49 -19.04 -6.40 -12.58
N TYR A 50 -19.20 -5.69 -11.46
CA TYR A 50 -19.21 -6.29 -10.12
C TYR A 50 -20.49 -5.98 -9.32
N GLY A 51 -21.54 -5.45 -9.99
CA GLY A 51 -22.81 -5.14 -9.33
C GLY A 51 -22.72 -4.13 -8.20
N GLY A 52 -21.77 -3.19 -8.26
CA GLY A 52 -21.57 -2.14 -7.27
C GLY A 52 -20.79 -2.57 -6.02
N THR A 53 -20.30 -3.82 -5.98
CA THR A 53 -19.53 -4.34 -4.83
C THR A 53 -18.05 -4.43 -5.18
N ILE A 54 -17.20 -3.73 -4.41
CA ILE A 54 -15.73 -3.80 -4.61
C ILE A 54 -15.24 -5.20 -4.22
N PRO A 55 -14.44 -5.88 -5.07
CA PRO A 55 -13.82 -7.14 -4.73
C PRO A 55 -12.94 -7.06 -3.49
N GLU A 56 -12.88 -8.15 -2.72
CA GLU A 56 -12.11 -8.19 -1.48
C GLU A 56 -10.70 -8.80 -1.64
N THR A 57 -10.53 -9.68 -2.65
CA THR A 57 -9.27 -10.39 -2.82
C THR A 57 -8.27 -9.59 -3.66
N PRO A 58 -6.96 -9.67 -3.37
CA PRO A 58 -5.96 -8.99 -4.21
C PRO A 58 -6.01 -9.41 -5.67
N ALA A 59 -6.31 -10.68 -5.94
CA ALA A 59 -6.39 -11.23 -7.29
C ALA A 59 -7.54 -10.61 -8.11
N ASP A 60 -8.70 -10.40 -7.49
CA ASP A 60 -9.84 -9.77 -8.16
C ASP A 60 -9.67 -8.25 -8.26
N LEU A 61 -9.13 -7.62 -7.21
CA LEU A 61 -8.82 -6.19 -7.22
C LEU A 61 -7.83 -5.82 -8.33
N GLN A 62 -6.84 -6.65 -8.62
CA GLN A 62 -5.88 -6.41 -9.70
C GLN A 62 -6.48 -6.53 -11.11
N LYS A 63 -7.67 -7.10 -11.27
CA LYS A 63 -8.40 -7.10 -12.55
C LYS A 63 -8.95 -5.72 -12.88
N LEU A 64 -9.20 -4.88 -11.86
CA LEU A 64 -9.68 -3.50 -12.05
C LEU A 64 -8.57 -2.63 -12.66
N LYS A 65 -8.92 -1.89 -13.69
CA LYS A 65 -7.97 -1.09 -14.46
C LYS A 65 -7.30 0.00 -13.60
N GLY A 66 -5.99 -0.11 -13.45
CA GLY A 66 -5.19 0.88 -12.70
C GLY A 66 -4.97 0.52 -11.24
N ILE A 67 -5.39 -0.66 -10.78
CA ILE A 67 -5.04 -1.22 -9.50
C ILE A 67 -3.86 -2.17 -9.66
N GLY A 68 -2.70 -1.78 -9.11
CA GLY A 68 -1.51 -2.61 -9.05
C GLY A 68 -1.46 -3.48 -7.79
N LYS A 69 -0.46 -4.37 -7.71
CA LYS A 69 -0.25 -5.33 -6.61
C LYS A 69 -0.33 -4.68 -5.23
N TYR A 70 0.43 -3.59 -5.01
CA TYR A 70 0.40 -2.86 -3.74
C TYR A 70 -0.99 -2.29 -3.40
N THR A 71 -1.66 -1.64 -4.36
CA THR A 71 -2.98 -1.05 -4.11
C THR A 71 -4.02 -2.13 -3.82
N ALA A 72 -4.00 -3.24 -4.55
CA ALA A 72 -4.87 -4.38 -4.31
C ALA A 72 -4.67 -4.96 -2.90
N ALA A 73 -3.42 -5.17 -2.49
CA ALA A 73 -3.09 -5.62 -1.14
C ALA A 73 -3.56 -4.62 -0.07
N ALA A 74 -3.35 -3.32 -0.28
CA ALA A 74 -3.77 -2.28 0.65
C ALA A 74 -5.30 -2.23 0.82
N VAL A 75 -6.05 -2.30 -0.27
CA VAL A 75 -7.52 -2.37 -0.19
C VAL A 75 -7.99 -3.63 0.52
N SER A 76 -7.42 -4.78 0.20
CA SER A 76 -7.75 -6.06 0.82
C SER A 76 -7.46 -6.07 2.32
N CYS A 77 -6.28 -5.59 2.73
CA CYS A 77 -5.90 -5.54 4.13
C CYS A 77 -6.64 -4.44 4.90
N PHE A 78 -6.56 -3.20 4.45
CA PHE A 78 -7.08 -2.05 5.19
C PHE A 78 -8.60 -1.88 5.06
N GLY A 79 -9.19 -2.29 3.94
CA GLY A 79 -10.63 -2.20 3.71
C GLY A 79 -11.40 -3.42 4.23
N TYR A 80 -10.79 -4.61 4.14
CA TYR A 80 -11.47 -5.88 4.44
C TYR A 80 -10.80 -6.70 5.53
N ASN A 81 -9.75 -6.17 6.16
CA ASN A 81 -8.99 -6.84 7.22
C ASN A 81 -8.46 -8.24 6.84
N LYS A 82 -8.14 -8.44 5.55
CA LYS A 82 -7.57 -9.71 5.09
C LYS A 82 -6.08 -9.78 5.48
N PRO A 83 -5.56 -10.95 5.84
CA PRO A 83 -4.16 -11.15 6.19
C PRO A 83 -3.27 -11.14 4.93
N VAL A 84 -3.15 -9.99 4.32
CA VAL A 84 -2.37 -9.74 3.10
C VAL A 84 -1.22 -8.80 3.43
N PRO A 85 0.02 -9.13 3.05
CA PRO A 85 1.15 -8.24 3.26
C PRO A 85 1.09 -7.02 2.35
N LEU A 86 1.63 -5.90 2.81
CA LEU A 86 1.88 -4.73 1.99
C LEU A 86 3.39 -4.53 1.85
N VAL A 87 3.85 -4.45 0.60
CA VAL A 87 5.26 -4.17 0.31
C VAL A 87 5.34 -2.89 -0.52
N ASP A 88 5.57 -1.78 0.18
CA ASP A 88 5.98 -0.51 -0.43
C ASP A 88 7.51 -0.39 -0.43
N THR A 89 8.06 0.72 -0.89
CA THR A 89 9.51 0.95 -0.91
C THR A 89 10.14 0.99 0.49
N ASN A 90 9.38 1.32 1.54
CA ASN A 90 9.86 1.31 2.92
C ASN A 90 9.91 -0.11 3.47
N VAL A 91 8.82 -0.87 3.28
CA VAL A 91 8.72 -2.26 3.71
C VAL A 91 9.74 -3.13 2.95
N ASP A 92 9.86 -2.97 1.64
CA ASP A 92 10.87 -3.66 0.83
C ASP A 92 12.28 -3.45 1.42
N ARG A 93 12.66 -2.22 1.70
CA ARG A 93 13.95 -1.89 2.32
C ARG A 93 14.12 -2.54 3.70
N VAL A 94 13.09 -2.53 4.55
CA VAL A 94 13.13 -3.14 5.88
C VAL A 94 13.38 -4.64 5.76
N LEU A 95 12.62 -5.32 4.92
CA LEU A 95 12.72 -6.77 4.72
C LEU A 95 14.08 -7.14 4.09
N GLN A 96 14.55 -6.40 3.10
CA GLN A 96 15.85 -6.64 2.49
C GLN A 96 17.01 -6.48 3.48
N ARG A 97 16.98 -5.42 4.29
CA ARG A 97 18.01 -5.21 5.33
C ARG A 97 17.93 -6.23 6.44
N GLY A 98 16.73 -6.49 6.95
CA GLY A 98 16.51 -7.39 8.08
C GLY A 98 16.88 -8.83 7.77
N PHE A 99 16.40 -9.34 6.64
CA PHE A 99 16.43 -10.77 6.34
C PHE A 99 17.42 -11.19 5.26
N TYR A 100 17.92 -10.27 4.44
CA TYR A 100 18.87 -10.59 3.39
C TYR A 100 20.23 -9.88 3.55
N GLY A 101 20.38 -9.04 4.57
CA GLY A 101 21.64 -8.33 4.85
C GLY A 101 22.02 -7.30 3.80
N LYS A 102 21.04 -6.84 2.99
CA LYS A 102 21.33 -6.00 1.83
C LYS A 102 20.96 -4.54 2.09
N ASN A 103 21.91 -3.68 1.83
CA ASN A 103 21.63 -2.26 1.68
C ASN A 103 21.15 -2.07 0.24
N SER A 104 20.01 -1.48 0.05
CA SER A 104 19.14 -1.46 -1.14
C SER A 104 19.75 -1.04 -2.50
N SER A 105 21.05 -0.91 -2.63
CA SER A 105 21.70 -0.45 -3.87
C SER A 105 22.47 -1.52 -4.64
N GLU A 106 22.86 -2.64 -4.04
CA GLU A 106 23.87 -3.49 -4.71
C GLU A 106 23.42 -4.88 -5.17
N THR A 107 22.36 -5.45 -4.64
CA THR A 107 21.79 -6.73 -5.10
C THR A 107 20.41 -6.95 -4.48
N ALA A 108 19.45 -6.06 -4.79
CA ALA A 108 18.08 -6.27 -4.38
C ALA A 108 17.64 -7.68 -4.76
N LYS A 109 17.02 -8.39 -3.83
CA LYS A 109 16.29 -9.60 -4.17
C LYS A 109 15.19 -9.23 -5.13
N ASP A 110 14.85 -10.14 -6.01
CA ASP A 110 13.68 -9.99 -6.87
C ASP A 110 12.45 -9.61 -6.02
N GLU A 111 11.65 -8.72 -6.56
CA GLU A 111 10.43 -8.23 -5.92
C GLU A 111 9.55 -9.39 -5.44
N ASN A 112 9.42 -10.46 -6.24
CA ASN A 112 8.64 -11.64 -5.86
C ASN A 112 9.16 -12.31 -4.58
N THR A 113 10.47 -12.44 -4.43
CA THR A 113 11.09 -13.01 -3.23
C THR A 113 10.78 -12.21 -1.96
N VAL A 114 10.72 -10.88 -2.06
CA VAL A 114 10.36 -10.02 -0.91
C VAL A 114 8.88 -10.15 -0.57
N TRP A 115 8.00 -10.25 -1.58
CA TRP A 115 6.58 -10.49 -1.35
C TRP A 115 6.32 -11.86 -0.73
N GLU A 116 6.98 -12.91 -1.19
CA GLU A 116 6.90 -14.26 -0.59
C GLU A 116 7.32 -14.25 0.88
N LEU A 117 8.43 -13.58 1.21
CA LEU A 117 8.82 -13.39 2.61
C LEU A 117 7.75 -12.64 3.40
N ALA A 118 7.22 -11.54 2.86
CA ALA A 118 6.19 -10.76 3.53
C ALA A 118 4.93 -11.56 3.80
N GLU A 119 4.53 -12.49 2.91
CA GLU A 119 3.41 -13.41 3.10
C GLU A 119 3.63 -14.34 4.30
N THR A 120 4.86 -14.78 4.55
CA THR A 120 5.16 -15.62 5.71
C THR A 120 5.15 -14.87 7.04
N LEU A 121 5.28 -13.54 7.00
CA LEU A 121 5.41 -12.70 8.20
C LEU A 121 4.10 -12.02 8.62
N VAL A 122 3.13 -11.88 7.72
CA VAL A 122 1.87 -11.20 8.04
C VAL A 122 1.02 -12.04 9.00
N PRO A 123 0.62 -11.49 10.18
CA PRO A 123 -0.20 -12.23 11.14
C PRO A 123 -1.65 -12.34 10.66
N GLN A 124 -2.31 -13.43 11.05
CA GLN A 124 -3.72 -13.67 10.73
C GLN A 124 -4.66 -12.78 11.56
N ASP A 125 -4.29 -12.51 12.82
CA ASP A 125 -5.19 -11.88 13.79
C ASP A 125 -5.21 -10.34 13.69
N ASN A 126 -4.09 -9.72 13.32
CA ASN A 126 -3.97 -8.27 13.27
C ASN A 126 -3.15 -7.76 12.08
N PRO A 127 -3.57 -8.05 10.85
CA PRO A 127 -2.82 -7.68 9.65
C PRO A 127 -2.78 -6.16 9.41
N TYR A 128 -3.83 -5.44 9.82
CA TYR A 128 -3.90 -3.98 9.67
C TYR A 128 -2.77 -3.28 10.44
N ASP A 129 -2.70 -3.50 11.76
CA ASP A 129 -1.71 -2.83 12.60
C ASP A 129 -0.29 -3.28 12.27
N TYR A 130 -0.11 -4.57 11.93
CA TYR A 130 1.19 -5.08 11.49
C TYR A 130 1.71 -4.34 10.26
N ASN A 131 0.91 -4.24 9.21
CA ASN A 131 1.32 -3.57 7.98
C ASN A 131 1.56 -2.06 8.21
N GLN A 132 0.68 -1.39 9.01
CA GLN A 132 0.88 0.01 9.37
C GLN A 132 2.20 0.19 10.15
N ALA A 133 2.43 -0.62 11.19
CA ALA A 133 3.64 -0.54 11.99
C ALA A 133 4.91 -0.77 11.15
N LEU A 134 4.86 -1.71 10.20
CA LEU A 134 6.01 -2.01 9.35
C LEU A 134 6.32 -0.85 8.37
N MET A 135 5.30 -0.21 7.81
CA MET A 135 5.46 0.99 6.98
C MET A 135 6.03 2.16 7.81
N ASP A 136 5.48 2.41 9.01
CA ASP A 136 5.93 3.46 9.92
C ASP A 136 7.37 3.20 10.38
N PHE A 137 7.70 1.95 10.69
CA PHE A 137 9.07 1.55 11.06
C PHE A 137 10.05 1.87 9.92
N GLY A 138 9.69 1.57 8.68
CA GLY A 138 10.52 1.91 7.53
C GLY A 138 10.63 3.42 7.27
N ALA A 139 9.59 4.18 7.59
CA ALA A 139 9.57 5.63 7.41
C ALA A 139 10.32 6.39 8.52
N THR A 140 10.34 5.87 9.76
CA THR A 140 10.85 6.60 10.93
C THR A 140 12.13 6.05 11.53
N VAL A 141 12.34 4.73 11.51
CA VAL A 141 13.50 4.06 12.11
C VAL A 141 14.46 3.54 11.03
N CYS A 142 14.00 2.63 10.18
CA CYS A 142 14.82 2.04 9.12
C CYS A 142 14.79 2.89 7.85
N THR A 143 15.10 4.17 7.97
CA THR A 143 15.05 5.15 6.89
C THR A 143 16.05 4.84 5.78
N ALA A 144 15.80 5.34 4.57
CA ALA A 144 16.69 5.12 3.41
C ALA A 144 18.09 5.67 3.64
N ARG A 145 18.15 6.88 4.21
CA ARG A 145 19.41 7.55 4.58
C ARG A 145 19.46 7.70 6.11
N LYS A 146 20.62 7.44 6.71
CA LYS A 146 20.85 7.58 8.15
C LYS A 146 19.82 6.83 9.03
N PRO A 147 19.67 5.50 8.86
CA PRO A 147 18.77 4.73 9.70
C PRO A 147 19.22 4.75 11.16
N LEU A 148 18.24 4.70 12.08
CA LEU A 148 18.48 4.77 13.51
C LEU A 148 18.86 3.39 14.09
N CYS A 149 19.92 2.77 13.55
CA CYS A 149 20.31 1.40 13.87
C CYS A 149 20.59 1.18 15.36
N LEU A 150 21.19 2.16 16.07
CA LEU A 150 21.50 2.04 17.51
C LEU A 150 20.25 2.00 18.40
N PHE A 151 19.13 2.53 17.92
CA PHE A 151 17.83 2.53 18.63
C PHE A 151 16.83 1.57 18.03
N CYS A 152 17.26 0.79 17.03
CA CYS A 152 16.38 -0.10 16.30
C CYS A 152 16.05 -1.36 17.13
N PRO A 153 14.78 -1.67 17.37
CA PRO A 153 14.40 -2.87 18.11
C PRO A 153 14.78 -4.17 17.40
N MET A 154 15.04 -4.12 16.09
CA MET A 154 15.43 -5.28 15.29
C MET A 154 16.95 -5.47 15.20
N GLN A 155 17.77 -4.68 15.87
CA GLN A 155 19.25 -4.73 15.69
C GLN A 155 19.86 -6.12 15.91
N THR A 156 19.30 -6.91 16.83
CA THR A 156 19.79 -8.27 17.14
C THR A 156 19.45 -9.31 16.07
N PHE A 157 18.49 -9.02 15.21
CA PHE A 157 18.04 -9.92 14.14
C PHE A 157 18.39 -9.41 12.75
N CYS A 158 18.77 -8.14 12.65
CA CYS A 158 18.99 -7.49 11.37
C CYS A 158 20.33 -7.93 10.75
N LEU A 159 20.27 -8.62 9.62
CA LEU A 159 21.46 -9.10 8.93
C LEU A 159 22.32 -7.97 8.32
N ALA A 160 21.73 -6.78 8.09
CA ALA A 160 22.46 -5.61 7.62
C ALA A 160 23.00 -4.71 8.76
N TYR A 161 22.83 -5.10 10.04
CA TYR A 161 23.27 -4.25 11.16
C TYR A 161 24.79 -4.22 11.34
N PRO A 162 25.40 -3.05 11.58
CA PRO A 162 24.85 -1.70 11.36
C PRO A 162 24.85 -1.33 9.88
N VAL A 163 23.79 -0.67 9.42
CA VAL A 163 23.71 -0.20 8.03
C VAL A 163 24.74 0.91 7.82
N SER A 164 25.73 0.65 6.99
CA SER A 164 26.67 1.68 6.54
C SER A 164 26.01 2.64 5.56
N THR A 165 26.13 3.93 5.79
CA THR A 165 25.57 5.00 4.93
C THR A 165 26.67 5.58 4.05
#